data_f907c8be32f89cd2de2758fa79f65985
#
_entry.id   f907c8be32f89cd2de2758fa79f65985
#
_cell.length_a   1.000
_cell.length_b   1.000
_cell.length_c   1.000
_cell.angle_alpha   90.00
_cell.angle_beta   90.00
_cell.angle_gamma   90.00
#
_symmetry.space_group_name_H-M   'P 1'
#
loop_
_entity.id
_entity.type
_entity.pdbx_description
1 polymer ?
#
loop_
_entity_poly.entity_id
_entity_poly.type
_entity_poly.pdbx_seq_one_letter_code
_entity_poly.pdbx_strand_id
1 'polypeptide(L)'
;MLETDATLFSPRRVDAGTLAMLSCVELADGDKLLDLGCGCGVVGIYAAKILGPEHVFLIDTDPTAVAVSKANAVRNEVPELSVSLSDGFRDFHEAGFTRILSNPPYHSDFSVAKHFILKGFNRLAIGGEMWFVTKRDKWYRKKLQSVFGNGKSQLVNGYFVTSATKTQASYARRR
;
A
#
# COMPACT_ATOMS: atom_id res chain seq x y z
N MET A 1 -2.15 14.73 -14.12
CA MET A 1 -1.34 15.68 -13.28
C MET A 1 -1.77 15.50 -11.83
N LEU A 2 -0.83 15.36 -10.89
CA LEU A 2 -1.13 15.18 -9.46
C LEU A 2 -0.94 16.49 -8.71
N GLU A 3 -1.91 16.88 -7.89
CA GLU A 3 -1.73 17.89 -6.86
C GLU A 3 -1.25 17.24 -5.56
N THR A 4 -0.55 18.04 -4.77
CA THR A 4 -0.11 17.64 -3.44
C THR A 4 -0.39 18.81 -2.48
N ASP A 5 -0.56 18.53 -1.21
CA ASP A 5 -0.65 19.53 -0.16
C ASP A 5 0.69 19.63 0.56
N ALA A 6 1.05 20.84 1.03
CA ALA A 6 2.32 21.08 1.72
C ALA A 6 2.48 20.28 3.03
N THR A 7 1.37 19.85 3.61
CA THR A 7 1.33 19.03 4.84
C THR A 7 1.49 17.53 4.58
N LEU A 8 1.33 17.08 3.32
CA LEU A 8 1.44 15.68 2.97
C LEU A 8 2.89 15.25 2.75
N PHE A 9 3.14 13.95 2.91
CA PHE A 9 4.42 13.34 2.59
C PHE A 9 4.75 13.53 1.10
N SER A 10 5.95 14.05 0.79
CA SER A 10 6.42 14.37 -0.58
C SER A 10 5.59 15.44 -1.34
N PRO A 11 5.42 16.65 -0.81
CA PRO A 11 4.51 17.65 -1.38
C PRO A 11 4.93 18.25 -2.73
N ARG A 12 6.11 17.95 -3.25
CA ARG A 12 6.63 18.59 -4.48
C ARG A 12 6.84 17.68 -5.68
N ARG A 13 6.84 16.35 -5.48
CA ARG A 13 7.02 15.34 -6.55
C ARG A 13 6.49 13.99 -6.04
N VAL A 14 6.22 13.09 -7.00
CA VAL A 14 5.99 11.68 -6.65
C VAL A 14 7.20 11.16 -5.88
N ASP A 15 6.96 10.53 -4.73
CA ASP A 15 8.02 9.98 -3.90
C ASP A 15 8.81 8.91 -4.65
N ALA A 16 10.13 9.01 -4.61
CA ALA A 16 11.01 8.07 -5.33
C ALA A 16 10.89 6.63 -4.80
N GLY A 17 10.55 6.45 -3.51
CA GLY A 17 10.25 5.15 -2.94
C GLY A 17 8.97 4.55 -3.54
N THR A 18 7.92 5.35 -3.69
CA THR A 18 6.69 4.93 -4.37
C THR A 18 6.97 4.47 -5.81
N LEU A 19 7.77 5.22 -6.57
CA LEU A 19 8.16 4.81 -7.93
C LEU A 19 8.99 3.53 -7.94
N ALA A 20 9.90 3.36 -6.97
CA ALA A 20 10.67 2.13 -6.81
C ALA A 20 9.76 0.93 -6.52
N MET A 21 8.74 1.09 -5.66
CA MET A 21 7.77 0.03 -5.39
C MET A 21 6.96 -0.30 -6.64
N LEU A 22 6.40 0.68 -7.32
CA LEU A 22 5.59 0.48 -8.53
C LEU A 22 6.39 -0.17 -9.68
N SER A 23 7.70 0.05 -9.77
CA SER A 23 8.54 -0.64 -10.77
C SER A 23 8.76 -2.13 -10.50
N CYS A 24 8.38 -2.61 -9.32
CA CYS A 24 8.53 -4.01 -8.90
C CYS A 24 7.22 -4.79 -8.87
N VAL A 25 6.09 -4.07 -8.84
CA VAL A 25 4.76 -4.68 -8.74
C VAL A 25 4.19 -4.90 -10.14
N GLU A 26 3.90 -6.13 -10.46
CA GLU A 26 3.15 -6.48 -11.67
C GLU A 26 1.66 -6.54 -11.31
N LEU A 27 0.85 -5.77 -12.03
CA LEU A 27 -0.61 -5.77 -11.92
C LEU A 27 -1.20 -6.53 -13.09
N ALA A 28 -2.14 -7.41 -12.83
CA ALA A 28 -2.80 -8.25 -13.82
C ALA A 28 -4.33 -8.13 -13.72
N ASP A 29 -5.01 -8.44 -14.82
CA ASP A 29 -6.48 -8.51 -14.83
C ASP A 29 -7.01 -9.39 -13.70
N GLY A 30 -8.02 -8.88 -12.99
CA GLY A 30 -8.61 -9.54 -11.83
C GLY A 30 -7.91 -9.24 -10.50
N ASP A 31 -6.82 -8.45 -10.50
CA ASP A 31 -6.26 -7.96 -9.23
C ASP A 31 -7.23 -7.01 -8.52
N LYS A 32 -7.37 -7.17 -7.20
CA LYS A 32 -8.02 -6.23 -6.28
C LYS A 32 -6.96 -5.59 -5.40
N LEU A 33 -6.81 -4.26 -5.50
CA LEU A 33 -5.70 -3.55 -4.88
C LEU A 33 -6.15 -2.62 -3.76
N LEU A 34 -5.37 -2.58 -2.68
CA LEU A 34 -5.46 -1.59 -1.62
C LEU A 34 -4.17 -0.75 -1.56
N ASP A 35 -4.32 0.56 -1.70
CA ASP A 35 -3.30 1.57 -1.39
C ASP A 35 -3.47 1.99 0.07
N LEU A 36 -2.59 1.51 0.94
CA LEU A 36 -2.68 1.65 2.39
C LEU A 36 -1.79 2.78 2.91
N GLY A 37 -2.40 3.88 3.33
CA GLY A 37 -1.73 5.15 3.60
C GLY A 37 -1.46 5.88 2.28
N CYS A 38 -2.53 6.19 1.54
CA CYS A 38 -2.46 6.57 0.13
C CYS A 38 -1.87 7.97 -0.13
N GLY A 39 -1.81 8.84 0.88
CA GLY A 39 -1.31 10.21 0.72
C GLY A 39 -2.07 10.97 -0.37
N CYS A 40 -1.38 11.37 -1.43
CA CYS A 40 -2.01 12.05 -2.58
C CYS A 40 -2.56 11.10 -3.66
N GLY A 41 -2.60 9.79 -3.42
CA GLY A 41 -3.27 8.79 -4.26
C GLY A 41 -2.48 8.28 -5.45
N VAL A 42 -1.15 8.46 -5.47
CA VAL A 42 -0.31 8.06 -6.62
C VAL A 42 -0.46 6.59 -6.99
N VAL A 43 -0.33 5.72 -5.99
CA VAL A 43 -0.39 4.25 -6.20
C VAL A 43 -1.76 3.84 -6.68
N GLY A 44 -2.81 4.30 -5.98
CA GLY A 44 -4.18 3.95 -6.31
C GLY A 44 -4.61 4.46 -7.69
N ILE A 45 -4.28 5.70 -8.05
CA ILE A 45 -4.61 6.27 -9.37
C ILE A 45 -3.86 5.52 -10.49
N TYR A 46 -2.58 5.19 -10.27
CA TYR A 46 -1.82 4.37 -11.22
C TYR A 46 -2.48 3.00 -11.42
N ALA A 47 -2.83 2.33 -10.33
CA ALA A 47 -3.48 1.03 -10.37
C ALA A 47 -4.87 1.08 -11.02
N ALA A 48 -5.68 2.11 -10.73
CA ALA A 48 -7.02 2.27 -11.29
C ALA A 48 -7.03 2.44 -12.82
N LYS A 49 -5.97 3.05 -13.38
CA LYS A 49 -5.81 3.15 -14.83
C LYS A 49 -5.48 1.82 -15.53
N ILE A 50 -5.03 0.83 -14.77
CA ILE A 50 -4.68 -0.51 -15.29
C ILE A 50 -5.80 -1.50 -15.02
N LEU A 51 -6.34 -1.49 -13.79
CA LEU A 51 -7.27 -2.50 -13.29
C LEU A 51 -8.76 -2.10 -13.42
N GLY A 52 -9.04 -0.81 -13.61
CA GLY A 52 -10.36 -0.22 -13.39
C GLY A 52 -10.54 0.31 -11.96
N PRO A 53 -11.22 1.46 -11.76
CA PRO A 53 -11.38 2.10 -10.45
C PRO A 53 -12.18 1.25 -9.46
N GLU A 54 -13.07 0.37 -9.91
CA GLU A 54 -13.89 -0.52 -9.09
C GLU A 54 -13.07 -1.61 -8.38
N HIS A 55 -11.85 -1.88 -8.85
CA HIS A 55 -10.95 -2.88 -8.28
C HIS A 55 -9.91 -2.28 -7.33
N VAL A 56 -9.92 -0.95 -7.15
CA VAL A 56 -8.87 -0.24 -6.39
C VAL A 56 -9.45 0.57 -5.25
N PHE A 57 -8.87 0.41 -4.08
CA PHE A 57 -9.29 1.06 -2.84
C PHE A 57 -8.13 1.84 -2.25
N LEU A 58 -8.38 3.05 -1.79
CA LEU A 58 -7.41 3.90 -1.11
C LEU A 58 -7.90 4.23 0.29
N ILE A 59 -7.03 4.13 1.27
CA ILE A 59 -7.32 4.57 2.62
C ILE A 59 -6.18 5.39 3.20
N ASP A 60 -6.53 6.39 3.99
CA ASP A 60 -5.58 7.17 4.77
C ASP A 60 -6.24 7.62 6.09
N THR A 61 -5.42 7.90 7.11
CA THR A 61 -5.87 8.45 8.39
C THR A 61 -5.97 9.98 8.38
N ASP A 62 -5.35 10.63 7.38
CA ASP A 62 -5.36 12.08 7.22
C ASP A 62 -6.51 12.51 6.30
N PRO A 63 -7.49 13.29 6.80
CA PRO A 63 -8.58 13.80 5.96
C PRO A 63 -8.09 14.68 4.80
N THR A 64 -6.95 15.36 4.94
CA THR A 64 -6.33 16.13 3.86
C THR A 64 -5.86 15.20 2.74
N ALA A 65 -5.21 14.09 3.08
CA ALA A 65 -4.79 13.06 2.12
C ALA A 65 -5.99 12.51 1.33
N VAL A 66 -7.07 12.18 2.04
CA VAL A 66 -8.32 11.70 1.41
C VAL A 66 -8.90 12.73 0.45
N ALA A 67 -8.98 14.01 0.84
CA ALA A 67 -9.50 15.07 -0.01
C ALA A 67 -8.63 15.27 -1.26
N VAL A 68 -7.30 15.34 -1.10
CA VAL A 68 -6.35 15.49 -2.21
C VAL A 68 -6.39 14.29 -3.14
N SER A 69 -6.45 13.06 -2.60
CA SER A 69 -6.56 11.85 -3.42
C SER A 69 -7.83 11.83 -4.27
N LYS A 70 -8.99 12.24 -3.71
CA LYS A 70 -10.25 12.37 -4.46
C LYS A 70 -10.14 13.41 -5.57
N ALA A 71 -9.58 14.57 -5.29
CA ALA A 71 -9.36 15.61 -6.30
C ALA A 71 -8.42 15.13 -7.42
N ASN A 72 -7.35 14.41 -7.05
CA ASN A 72 -6.43 13.81 -8.01
C ASN A 72 -7.08 12.71 -8.85
N ALA A 73 -7.97 11.89 -8.27
CA ALA A 73 -8.73 10.88 -9.01
C ALA A 73 -9.58 11.52 -10.12
N VAL A 74 -10.31 12.58 -9.81
CA VAL A 74 -11.09 13.35 -10.81
C VAL A 74 -10.18 13.89 -11.92
N ARG A 75 -9.05 14.53 -11.56
CA ARG A 75 -8.11 15.10 -12.54
C ARG A 75 -7.44 14.06 -13.43
N ASN A 76 -7.36 12.84 -12.98
CA ASN A 76 -6.76 11.74 -13.71
C ASN A 76 -7.80 10.80 -14.35
N GLU A 77 -9.06 11.26 -14.48
CA GLU A 77 -10.13 10.56 -15.19
C GLU A 77 -10.52 9.21 -14.58
N VAL A 78 -10.42 9.09 -13.25
CA VAL A 78 -10.87 7.93 -12.46
C VAL A 78 -11.70 8.41 -11.25
N PRO A 79 -12.76 9.19 -11.45
CA PRO A 79 -13.53 9.82 -10.37
C PRO A 79 -14.25 8.82 -9.47
N GLU A 80 -14.51 7.59 -9.95
CA GLU A 80 -15.19 6.51 -9.24
C GLU A 80 -14.27 5.78 -8.25
N LEU A 81 -12.99 6.16 -8.21
CA LEU A 81 -12.00 5.53 -7.34
C LEU A 81 -12.39 5.63 -5.87
N SER A 82 -12.44 4.50 -5.18
CA SER A 82 -12.84 4.42 -3.78
C SER A 82 -11.74 4.98 -2.86
N VAL A 83 -11.98 6.15 -2.27
CA VAL A 83 -11.05 6.79 -1.31
C VAL A 83 -11.77 7.05 0.01
N SER A 84 -11.26 6.47 1.10
CA SER A 84 -11.91 6.50 2.42
C SER A 84 -10.96 6.94 3.53
N LEU A 85 -11.52 7.65 4.52
CA LEU A 85 -10.82 7.95 5.78
C LEU A 85 -10.86 6.71 6.67
N SER A 86 -9.69 6.23 7.10
CA SER A 86 -9.59 5.11 8.03
C SER A 86 -8.23 5.08 8.74
N ASP A 87 -8.24 4.84 10.04
CA ASP A 87 -7.02 4.57 10.81
C ASP A 87 -6.56 3.12 10.55
N GLY A 88 -5.83 2.94 9.46
CA GLY A 88 -5.49 1.63 8.92
C GLY A 88 -6.76 0.84 8.59
N PHE A 89 -6.96 -0.29 9.27
CA PHE A 89 -8.11 -1.17 9.03
C PHE A 89 -9.23 -1.05 10.09
N ARG A 90 -9.28 0.04 10.88
CA ARG A 90 -10.27 0.18 11.95
C ARG A 90 -11.70 0.26 11.39
N ASP A 91 -11.92 1.16 10.46
CA ASP A 91 -13.23 1.48 9.88
C ASP A 91 -13.35 0.99 8.42
N PHE A 92 -12.36 0.23 7.95
CA PHE A 92 -12.29 -0.31 6.61
C PHE A 92 -12.41 -1.83 6.64
N HIS A 93 -13.50 -2.36 6.05
CA HIS A 93 -13.89 -3.77 6.19
C HIS A 93 -13.69 -4.60 4.91
N GLU A 94 -13.35 -3.98 3.79
CA GLU A 94 -13.06 -4.70 2.54
C GLU A 94 -11.94 -5.73 2.72
N ALA A 95 -12.06 -6.83 2.00
CA ALA A 95 -11.11 -7.95 2.03
C ALA A 95 -11.01 -8.64 0.67
N GLY A 96 -10.23 -9.70 0.60
CA GLY A 96 -10.02 -10.43 -0.65
C GLY A 96 -9.05 -9.73 -1.59
N PHE A 97 -8.19 -8.84 -1.07
CA PHE A 97 -7.19 -8.17 -1.87
C PHE A 97 -6.14 -9.15 -2.41
N THR A 98 -5.77 -8.97 -3.66
CA THR A 98 -4.62 -9.67 -4.26
C THR A 98 -3.34 -8.86 -4.13
N ARG A 99 -3.47 -7.52 -3.98
CA ARG A 99 -2.35 -6.59 -3.80
C ARG A 99 -2.68 -5.60 -2.67
N ILE A 100 -1.82 -5.50 -1.67
CA ILE A 100 -1.83 -4.42 -0.67
C ILE A 100 -0.47 -3.73 -0.75
N LEU A 101 -0.47 -2.46 -1.11
CA LEU A 101 0.72 -1.64 -1.27
C LEU A 101 0.75 -0.55 -0.20
N SER A 102 1.93 -0.26 0.35
CA SER A 102 2.10 0.82 1.32
C SER A 102 3.50 1.44 1.27
N ASN A 103 3.53 2.76 1.33
CA ASN A 103 4.75 3.54 1.55
C ASN A 103 4.61 4.33 2.87
N PRO A 104 4.74 3.65 4.02
CA PRO A 104 4.54 4.29 5.32
C PRO A 104 5.67 5.28 5.63
N PRO A 105 5.40 6.33 6.45
CA PRO A 105 6.40 7.32 6.80
C PRO A 105 7.60 6.67 7.52
N TYR A 106 8.83 7.00 7.06
CA TYR A 106 10.07 6.37 7.54
C TYR A 106 10.48 6.76 8.96
N HIS A 107 9.93 7.84 9.50
CA HIS A 107 10.27 8.40 10.80
C HIS A 107 9.36 7.93 11.94
N SER A 108 8.23 7.28 11.63
CA SER A 108 7.36 6.68 12.63
C SER A 108 8.01 5.46 13.29
N ASP A 109 7.56 5.13 14.48
CA ASP A 109 7.89 3.85 15.07
C ASP A 109 7.30 2.71 14.22
N PHE A 110 7.70 1.49 14.52
CA PHE A 110 7.22 0.34 13.75
C PHE A 110 5.79 -0.10 14.11
N SER A 111 5.07 0.61 14.98
CA SER A 111 3.72 0.24 15.43
C SER A 111 2.73 0.27 14.26
N VAL A 112 2.76 1.33 13.46
CA VAL A 112 1.93 1.48 12.26
C VAL A 112 2.21 0.36 11.27
N ALA A 113 3.48 0.16 10.90
CA ALA A 113 3.85 -0.89 9.96
C ALA A 113 3.51 -2.30 10.48
N LYS A 114 3.67 -2.54 11.79
CA LYS A 114 3.27 -3.79 12.45
C LYS A 114 1.75 -4.00 12.34
N HIS A 115 0.96 -2.97 12.60
CA HIS A 115 -0.50 -3.01 12.46
C HIS A 115 -0.89 -3.34 11.01
N PHE A 116 -0.30 -2.63 10.04
CA PHE A 116 -0.54 -2.85 8.61
C PHE A 116 -0.23 -4.28 8.19
N ILE A 117 0.92 -4.84 8.60
CA ILE A 117 1.30 -6.21 8.26
C ILE A 117 0.32 -7.24 8.86
N LEU A 118 -0.03 -7.10 10.14
CA LEU A 118 -0.92 -8.06 10.82
C LEU A 118 -2.35 -7.99 10.26
N LYS A 119 -2.89 -6.80 10.12
CA LYS A 119 -4.28 -6.63 9.64
C LYS A 119 -4.38 -6.87 8.13
N GLY A 120 -3.39 -6.40 7.37
CA GLY A 120 -3.34 -6.62 5.91
C GLY A 120 -3.28 -8.11 5.56
N PHE A 121 -2.53 -8.92 6.31
CA PHE A 121 -2.56 -10.37 6.14
C PHE A 121 -3.99 -10.95 6.17
N ASN A 122 -4.83 -10.48 7.11
CA ASN A 122 -6.21 -10.96 7.23
C ASN A 122 -7.12 -10.46 6.09
N ARG A 123 -6.74 -9.37 5.41
CA ARG A 123 -7.48 -8.78 4.29
C ARG A 123 -7.05 -9.30 2.92
N LEU A 124 -5.89 -9.93 2.84
CA LEU A 124 -5.41 -10.58 1.62
C LEU A 124 -6.17 -11.88 1.33
N ALA A 125 -6.42 -12.13 0.06
CA ALA A 125 -6.75 -13.45 -0.47
C ALA A 125 -5.55 -14.41 -0.32
N ILE A 126 -5.76 -15.71 -0.36
CA ILE A 126 -4.68 -16.68 -0.54
C ILE A 126 -4.06 -16.44 -1.93
N GLY A 127 -2.74 -16.41 -2.00
CA GLY A 127 -1.97 -16.01 -3.19
C GLY A 127 -1.74 -14.50 -3.29
N GLY A 128 -2.46 -13.68 -2.51
CA GLY A 128 -2.29 -12.24 -2.52
C GLY A 128 -0.98 -11.80 -1.86
N GLU A 129 -0.49 -10.64 -2.25
CA GLU A 129 0.80 -10.10 -1.86
C GLU A 129 0.69 -8.77 -1.14
N MET A 130 1.53 -8.59 -0.14
CA MET A 130 1.70 -7.33 0.56
C MET A 130 3.07 -6.73 0.25
N TRP A 131 3.09 -5.45 -0.14
CA TRP A 131 4.26 -4.73 -0.59
C TRP A 131 4.50 -3.48 0.25
N PHE A 132 5.77 -3.28 0.61
CA PHE A 132 6.23 -2.08 1.28
C PHE A 132 7.46 -1.50 0.59
N VAL A 133 7.56 -0.18 0.58
CA VAL A 133 8.83 0.50 0.32
C VAL A 133 9.34 1.14 1.60
N THR A 134 10.65 1.02 1.86
CA THR A 134 11.25 1.46 3.13
C THR A 134 12.74 1.70 2.99
N LYS A 135 13.32 2.43 3.96
CA LYS A 135 14.77 2.48 4.18
C LYS A 135 15.25 1.55 5.32
N ARG A 136 14.33 0.79 5.92
CA ARG A 136 14.57 -0.07 7.10
C ARG A 136 14.34 -1.55 6.83
N ASP A 137 14.99 -2.11 5.79
CA ASP A 137 14.81 -3.48 5.28
C ASP A 137 14.75 -4.56 6.36
N LYS A 138 15.76 -4.60 7.24
CA LYS A 138 15.94 -5.68 8.20
C LYS A 138 14.70 -5.94 9.07
N TRP A 139 14.02 -4.88 9.50
CA TRP A 139 12.82 -5.00 10.33
C TRP A 139 11.62 -5.51 9.52
N TYR A 140 11.36 -4.89 8.34
CA TYR A 140 10.24 -5.29 7.49
C TYR A 140 10.34 -6.74 7.05
N ARG A 141 11.50 -7.16 6.54
CA ARG A 141 11.75 -8.53 6.12
C ARG A 141 11.55 -9.53 7.25
N LYS A 142 12.08 -9.26 8.47
CA LYS A 142 11.86 -10.12 9.64
C LYS A 142 10.38 -10.18 10.04
N LYS A 143 9.68 -9.05 9.98
CA LYS A 143 8.26 -9.00 10.35
C LYS A 143 7.40 -9.74 9.34
N LEU A 144 7.60 -9.53 8.04
CA LEU A 144 6.92 -10.26 6.99
C LEU A 144 7.19 -11.78 7.11
N GLN A 145 8.45 -12.18 7.29
CA GLN A 145 8.79 -13.58 7.53
C GLN A 145 8.06 -14.18 8.74
N SER A 146 7.90 -13.41 9.82
CA SER A 146 7.23 -13.91 11.03
C SER A 146 5.71 -14.07 10.89
N VAL A 147 5.08 -13.34 9.97
CA VAL A 147 3.62 -13.34 9.76
C VAL A 147 3.23 -14.21 8.58
N PHE A 148 3.92 -14.07 7.45
CA PHE A 148 3.62 -14.76 6.20
C PHE A 148 4.36 -16.10 6.03
N GLY A 149 5.44 -16.32 6.80
CA GLY A 149 6.35 -17.47 6.60
C GLY A 149 7.31 -17.28 5.43
N ASN A 150 7.24 -16.14 4.75
CA ASN A 150 8.10 -15.75 3.65
C ASN A 150 8.30 -14.23 3.66
N GLY A 151 9.26 -13.75 2.88
CA GLY A 151 9.53 -12.34 2.70
C GLY A 151 10.70 -12.15 1.74
N LYS A 152 10.47 -11.34 0.72
CA LYS A 152 11.47 -10.94 -0.26
C LYS A 152 11.82 -9.48 -0.05
N SER A 153 13.02 -9.09 -0.45
CA SER A 153 13.46 -7.69 -0.43
C SER A 153 14.45 -7.47 -1.54
N GLN A 154 14.32 -6.35 -2.22
CA GLN A 154 15.27 -5.90 -3.24
C GLN A 154 15.56 -4.41 -3.08
N LEU A 155 16.78 -4.01 -3.42
CA LEU A 155 17.20 -2.61 -3.39
C LEU A 155 16.98 -2.01 -4.78
N VAL A 156 16.13 -0.97 -4.84
CA VAL A 156 15.80 -0.24 -6.08
C VAL A 156 15.97 1.26 -5.82
N ASN A 157 16.86 1.90 -6.55
CA ASN A 157 17.10 3.35 -6.45
C ASN A 157 17.33 3.87 -5.02
N GLY A 158 18.03 3.08 -4.18
CA GLY A 158 18.32 3.44 -2.78
C GLY A 158 17.17 3.20 -1.78
N TYR A 159 16.10 2.50 -2.21
CA TYR A 159 14.98 2.06 -1.39
C TYR A 159 14.89 0.54 -1.38
N PHE A 160 14.52 -0.02 -0.24
CA PHE A 160 14.18 -1.44 -0.16
C PHE A 160 12.71 -1.63 -0.46
N VAL A 161 12.41 -2.37 -1.51
CA VAL A 161 11.07 -2.85 -1.81
C VAL A 161 10.95 -4.25 -1.23
N THR A 162 10.06 -4.43 -0.25
CA THR A 162 9.85 -5.70 0.46
C THR A 162 8.46 -6.22 0.20
N SER A 163 8.35 -7.53 -0.02
CA SER A 163 7.04 -8.18 -0.23
C SER A 163 6.94 -9.52 0.45
N ALA A 164 5.71 -9.96 0.66
CA ALA A 164 5.40 -11.31 1.11
C ALA A 164 4.06 -11.77 0.52
N THR A 165 3.96 -13.07 0.24
CA THR A 165 2.76 -13.71 -0.31
C THR A 165 2.02 -14.48 0.77
N LYS A 166 0.70 -14.31 0.85
CA LYS A 166 -0.16 -15.08 1.75
C LYS A 166 -0.41 -16.48 1.18
N THR A 167 0.29 -17.46 1.70
CA THR A 167 0.20 -18.87 1.25
C THR A 167 -0.71 -19.73 2.12
N GLN A 168 -1.20 -19.21 3.24
CA GLN A 168 -2.04 -19.93 4.20
C GLN A 168 -3.02 -19.01 4.94
N ALA A 169 -4.09 -19.55 5.50
CA ALA A 169 -5.14 -18.78 6.14
C ALA A 169 -4.74 -18.17 7.49
N SER A 170 -3.79 -18.77 8.21
CA SER A 170 -3.30 -18.33 9.50
C SER A 170 -1.87 -17.80 9.41
N TYR A 171 -1.44 -17.01 10.41
CA TYR A 171 -0.05 -16.57 10.50
C TYR A 171 0.91 -17.76 10.54
N ALA A 172 2.11 -17.56 10.02
CA ALA A 172 3.18 -18.56 10.08
C ALA A 172 3.44 -18.97 11.54
N ARG A 173 3.55 -20.28 11.79
CA ARG A 173 3.91 -20.77 13.12
C ARG A 173 5.37 -20.40 13.40
N ARG A 174 5.64 -19.87 14.57
CA ARG A 174 7.03 -19.72 15.05
C ARG A 174 7.65 -21.12 15.14
N ARG A 175 8.68 -21.34 14.36
CA ARG A 175 9.59 -22.48 14.56
C ARG A 175 10.61 -22.13 15.64
#